data_a722431ea38694b6d33d21cdacae7805
#
_entry.id   a722431ea38694b6d33d21cdacae7805
#
_cell.length_a   1.000
_cell.length_b   1.000
_cell.length_c   1.000
_cell.angle_alpha   90.00
_cell.angle_beta   90.00
_cell.angle_gamma   90.00
#
_symmetry.space_group_name_H-M   'P 1'
#
loop_
_entity.id
_entity.type
_entity.pdbx_description
1 polymer ?
#
loop_
_entity_poly.entity_id
_entity_poly.type
_entity_poly.pdbx_seq_one_letter_code
_entity_poly.pdbx_strand_id
1 'polypeptide(L)'
;PQWQVPRCVTIGTPHNGSISAHTIVRYVPSFVGQAYFQGLDGHAPLLPQGVALGSIAGSRSVGLGKLILPSKRQLAPLEPTWQLNDGTVFVHETKLIGAADHLVLPASHTGLLWYPPVAQQVDYFLRQGKFLHS
;
A
#
# COMPACT_ATOMS: atom_id res chain seq x y z
N PRO A 1 -0.89 4.77 31.40
CA PRO A 1 -1.60 3.71 30.68
C PRO A 1 -0.89 3.46 29.37
N GLN A 2 -0.38 2.24 29.15
CA GLN A 2 0.12 1.84 27.84
C GLN A 2 -1.09 1.61 26.93
N TRP A 3 -1.24 2.46 25.92
CA TRP A 3 -2.24 2.27 24.89
C TRP A 3 -1.88 1.03 24.08
N GLN A 4 -2.70 0.01 24.10
CA GLN A 4 -2.55 -1.15 23.22
C GLN A 4 -3.44 -0.93 22.01
N VAL A 5 -2.86 -0.97 20.81
CA VAL A 5 -3.58 -0.95 19.54
C VAL A 5 -3.60 -2.38 19.00
N PRO A 6 -4.64 -3.18 19.30
CA PRO A 6 -4.65 -4.59 18.92
C PRO A 6 -4.85 -4.80 17.42
N ARG A 7 -5.42 -3.82 16.73
CA ARG A 7 -5.71 -3.89 15.28
C ARG A 7 -5.42 -2.59 14.59
N CYS A 8 -4.86 -2.69 13.38
CA CYS A 8 -4.50 -1.56 12.53
C CYS A 8 -4.86 -1.89 11.09
N VAL A 9 -5.27 -0.89 10.32
CA VAL A 9 -5.47 -1.02 8.88
C VAL A 9 -4.65 0.04 8.17
N THR A 10 -3.89 -0.39 7.17
CA THR A 10 -3.17 0.48 6.25
C THR A 10 -3.88 0.52 4.89
N ILE A 11 -3.89 1.68 4.25
CA ILE A 11 -4.60 1.92 3.00
C ILE A 11 -3.61 2.46 1.97
N GLY A 12 -3.34 1.68 0.92
CA GLY A 12 -2.42 2.05 -0.15
C GLY A 12 -0.97 2.26 0.31
N THR A 13 -0.56 1.65 1.43
CA THR A 13 0.76 1.85 2.02
C THR A 13 1.78 0.88 1.42
N PRO A 14 2.90 1.36 0.85
CA PRO A 14 3.94 0.51 0.28
C PRO A 14 4.89 -0.04 1.37
N HIS A 15 4.52 -1.10 2.04
CA HIS A 15 5.29 -1.72 3.11
C HIS A 15 6.64 -2.30 2.67
N ASN A 16 6.74 -2.73 1.40
CA ASN A 16 7.96 -3.31 0.82
C ASN A 16 8.77 -2.27 0.03
N GLY A 17 8.64 -0.98 0.36
CA GLY A 17 9.22 0.11 -0.40
C GLY A 17 8.33 0.55 -1.57
N SER A 18 8.66 1.70 -2.13
CA SER A 18 7.89 2.31 -3.23
C SER A 18 8.77 2.54 -4.45
N ILE A 19 8.46 1.84 -5.55
CA ILE A 19 9.11 2.06 -6.85
C ILE A 19 8.90 3.51 -7.31
N SER A 20 7.72 4.06 -7.06
CA SER A 20 7.42 5.45 -7.38
C SER A 20 8.30 6.43 -6.58
N ALA A 21 8.44 6.20 -5.26
CA ALA A 21 9.30 7.02 -4.41
C ALA A 21 10.77 6.89 -4.81
N HIS A 22 11.24 5.68 -5.13
CA HIS A 22 12.60 5.43 -5.62
C HIS A 22 12.88 6.20 -6.92
N THR A 23 11.92 6.23 -7.83
CA THR A 23 12.04 6.97 -9.08
C THR A 23 12.12 8.48 -8.82
N ILE A 24 11.25 9.01 -7.94
CA ILE A 24 11.26 10.46 -7.61
C ILE A 24 12.56 10.86 -6.92
N VAL A 25 13.04 10.08 -5.95
CA VAL A 25 14.30 10.36 -5.24
C VAL A 25 15.48 10.45 -6.21
N ARG A 26 15.49 9.66 -7.25
CA ARG A 26 16.57 9.69 -8.25
C ARG A 26 16.61 10.99 -9.06
N TYR A 27 15.44 11.59 -9.33
CA TYR A 27 15.35 12.81 -10.16
C TYR A 27 15.14 14.08 -9.35
N VAL A 28 14.47 14.01 -8.23
CA VAL A 28 14.15 15.17 -7.36
C VAL A 28 14.30 14.77 -5.88
N PRO A 29 15.52 14.58 -5.38
CA PRO A 29 15.77 14.07 -4.02
C PRO A 29 15.08 14.86 -2.91
N SER A 30 15.01 16.19 -3.05
CA SER A 30 14.43 17.08 -2.06
C SER A 30 12.91 16.97 -1.92
N PHE A 31 12.23 16.37 -2.87
CA PHE A 31 10.77 16.25 -2.88
C PHE A 31 10.24 15.15 -1.95
N VAL A 32 10.98 14.05 -1.83
CA VAL A 32 10.59 12.91 -0.98
C VAL A 32 11.18 13.04 0.43
N GLY A 33 12.28 13.79 0.57
CA GLY A 33 12.91 14.09 1.85
C GLY A 33 13.30 12.83 2.64
N GLN A 34 13.24 12.94 3.97
CA GLN A 34 13.58 11.84 4.88
C GLN A 34 12.57 10.68 4.85
N ALA A 35 11.35 10.89 4.38
CA ALA A 35 10.33 9.84 4.32
C ALA A 35 10.77 8.63 3.48
N TYR A 36 11.63 8.84 2.47
CA TYR A 36 12.21 7.75 1.70
C TYR A 36 13.04 6.82 2.59
N PHE A 37 13.99 7.37 3.34
CA PHE A 37 14.88 6.60 4.22
C PHE A 37 14.20 6.09 5.50
N GLN A 38 12.97 6.51 5.78
CA GLN A 38 12.20 6.11 6.94
C GLN A 38 11.12 5.06 6.63
N GLY A 39 11.22 4.37 5.50
CA GLY A 39 10.33 3.25 5.20
C GLY A 39 9.93 3.07 3.74
N LEU A 40 10.06 4.10 2.89
CA LEU A 40 9.75 3.97 1.46
C LEU A 40 10.88 3.30 0.65
N ASP A 41 12.03 3.11 1.27
CA ASP A 41 13.19 2.40 0.72
C ASP A 41 13.09 0.87 0.85
N GLY A 42 12.04 0.36 1.50
CA GLY A 42 11.82 -1.06 1.75
C GLY A 42 12.31 -1.56 3.11
N HIS A 43 12.86 -0.68 3.94
CA HIS A 43 13.30 -1.00 5.30
C HIS A 43 12.21 -0.68 6.34
N ALA A 44 10.98 -1.10 6.06
CA ALA A 44 9.87 -0.88 6.99
C ALA A 44 10.14 -1.56 8.35
N PRO A 45 9.78 -0.93 9.46
CA PRO A 45 9.89 -1.56 10.77
C PRO A 45 9.02 -2.82 10.84
N LEU A 46 9.48 -3.81 11.59
CA LEU A 46 8.70 -5.03 11.84
C LEU A 46 7.40 -4.68 12.56
N LEU A 47 6.36 -5.44 12.23
CA LEU A 47 5.07 -5.30 12.90
C LEU A 47 5.23 -5.60 14.40
N PRO A 48 4.78 -4.70 15.30
CA PRO A 48 4.86 -4.96 16.73
C PRO A 48 4.09 -6.22 17.12
N GLN A 49 4.62 -6.96 18.10
CA GLN A 49 3.92 -8.14 18.62
C GLN A 49 2.53 -7.78 19.18
N GLY A 50 1.55 -8.62 18.90
CA GLY A 50 0.18 -8.43 19.38
C GLY A 50 -0.67 -7.47 18.54
N VAL A 51 -0.13 -6.89 17.45
CA VAL A 51 -0.89 -6.06 16.52
C VAL A 51 -1.31 -6.89 15.32
N ALA A 52 -2.63 -6.98 15.08
CA ALA A 52 -3.16 -7.52 13.84
C ALA A 52 -3.24 -6.40 12.79
N LEU A 53 -2.48 -6.52 11.71
CA LEU A 53 -2.47 -5.56 10.61
C LEU A 53 -3.30 -6.08 9.44
N GLY A 54 -4.26 -5.27 8.98
CA GLY A 54 -4.91 -5.40 7.68
C GLY A 54 -4.32 -4.42 6.69
N SER A 55 -4.07 -4.85 5.45
CA SER A 55 -3.59 -3.97 4.39
C SER A 55 -4.57 -3.93 3.22
N ILE A 56 -5.00 -2.74 2.82
CA ILE A 56 -5.87 -2.51 1.67
C ILE A 56 -5.04 -1.90 0.54
N ALA A 57 -5.09 -2.54 -0.63
CA ALA A 57 -4.48 -2.06 -1.87
C ALA A 57 -5.54 -1.61 -2.89
N GLY A 58 -5.19 -0.65 -3.72
CA GLY A 58 -5.96 -0.31 -4.91
C GLY A 58 -5.41 -1.01 -6.17
N SER A 59 -6.29 -1.28 -7.14
CA SER A 59 -5.90 -1.91 -8.41
C SER A 59 -6.25 -1.09 -9.65
N ARG A 60 -6.72 0.14 -9.49
CA ARG A 60 -7.14 1.01 -10.60
C ARG A 60 -6.06 2.01 -10.93
N SER A 61 -5.26 1.72 -11.96
CA SER A 61 -4.15 2.56 -12.40
C SER A 61 -4.64 3.82 -13.13
N VAL A 62 -5.07 4.83 -12.35
CA VAL A 62 -5.45 6.16 -12.84
C VAL A 62 -4.86 7.25 -11.94
N GLY A 63 -4.63 8.43 -12.52
CA GLY A 63 -4.13 9.60 -11.79
C GLY A 63 -2.71 10.01 -12.18
N LEU A 64 -2.23 11.10 -11.57
CA LEU A 64 -0.93 11.71 -11.85
C LEU A 64 0.25 10.79 -11.50
N GLY A 65 0.09 9.92 -10.52
CA GLY A 65 1.12 8.95 -10.12
C GLY A 65 1.52 8.00 -11.26
N LYS A 66 0.65 7.80 -12.25
CA LYS A 66 0.95 7.01 -13.44
C LYS A 66 2.14 7.54 -14.26
N LEU A 67 2.47 8.83 -14.13
CA LEU A 67 3.63 9.42 -14.80
C LEU A 67 4.97 8.99 -14.20
N ILE A 68 4.97 8.57 -12.93
CA ILE A 68 6.16 8.14 -12.19
C ILE A 68 6.29 6.62 -12.11
N LEU A 69 5.26 5.88 -12.48
CA LEU A 69 5.35 4.42 -12.57
C LEU A 69 6.13 3.99 -13.81
N PRO A 70 6.85 2.87 -13.75
CA PRO A 70 7.47 2.27 -14.91
C PRO A 70 6.48 2.08 -16.06
N SER A 71 6.95 2.26 -17.29
CA SER A 71 6.11 2.06 -18.47
C SER A 71 5.65 0.60 -18.58
N LYS A 72 4.55 0.37 -19.30
CA LYS A 72 4.05 -0.99 -19.57
C LYS A 72 5.13 -1.89 -20.19
N ARG A 73 6.01 -1.33 -21.02
CA ARG A 73 7.12 -2.07 -21.65
C ARG A 73 8.15 -2.53 -20.62
N GLN A 74 8.44 -1.70 -19.61
CA GLN A 74 9.37 -2.05 -18.52
C GLN A 74 8.77 -3.09 -17.57
N LEU A 75 7.43 -3.10 -17.43
CA LEU A 75 6.70 -4.06 -16.59
C LEU A 75 6.38 -5.37 -17.32
N ALA A 76 6.48 -5.41 -18.65
CA ALA A 76 6.11 -6.57 -19.48
C ALA A 76 6.78 -7.89 -19.06
N PRO A 77 8.05 -7.93 -18.59
CA PRO A 77 8.67 -9.15 -18.09
C PRO A 77 8.11 -9.68 -16.77
N LEU A 78 7.34 -8.87 -16.05
CA LEU A 78 6.78 -9.25 -14.75
C LEU A 78 5.47 -10.03 -14.92
N GLU A 79 5.20 -10.93 -13.99
CA GLU A 79 3.91 -11.60 -13.88
C GLU A 79 2.76 -10.58 -13.85
N PRO A 80 1.62 -10.84 -14.50
CA PRO A 80 0.49 -9.89 -14.56
C PRO A 80 0.04 -9.39 -13.19
N THR A 81 0.08 -10.24 -12.17
CA THR A 81 -0.30 -9.89 -10.79
C THR A 81 0.65 -8.87 -10.15
N TRP A 82 1.92 -8.84 -10.58
CA TRP A 82 2.91 -7.87 -10.13
C TRP A 82 2.77 -6.51 -10.80
N GLN A 83 2.00 -6.44 -11.89
CA GLN A 83 1.75 -5.20 -12.63
C GLN A 83 0.54 -4.44 -12.07
N LEU A 84 -0.28 -5.08 -11.21
CA LEU A 84 -1.43 -4.42 -10.60
C LEU A 84 -0.98 -3.28 -9.69
N ASN A 85 -1.57 -2.10 -9.92
CA ASN A 85 -1.28 -0.89 -9.15
C ASN A 85 -2.50 0.03 -9.09
N ASP A 86 -2.47 0.98 -8.16
CA ASP A 86 -3.51 1.99 -7.97
C ASP A 86 -3.22 3.33 -8.67
N GLY A 87 -2.18 3.38 -9.49
CA GLY A 87 -1.67 4.58 -10.16
C GLY A 87 -0.47 5.22 -9.46
N THR A 88 -0.12 4.78 -8.25
CA THR A 88 1.01 5.29 -7.46
C THR A 88 1.79 4.16 -6.81
N VAL A 89 1.10 3.17 -6.25
CA VAL A 89 1.66 2.03 -5.50
C VAL A 89 1.24 0.73 -6.16
N PHE A 90 2.17 -0.21 -6.28
CA PHE A 90 1.87 -1.55 -6.75
C PHE A 90 1.24 -2.38 -5.64
N VAL A 91 0.33 -3.27 -6.01
CA VAL A 91 -0.35 -4.16 -5.05
C VAL A 91 0.66 -4.99 -4.26
N HIS A 92 1.74 -5.48 -4.88
CA HIS A 92 2.76 -6.25 -4.16
C HIS A 92 3.53 -5.43 -3.12
N GLU A 93 3.69 -4.11 -3.33
CA GLU A 93 4.33 -3.21 -2.36
C GLU A 93 3.52 -3.06 -1.07
N THR A 94 2.20 -3.27 -1.14
CA THR A 94 1.31 -3.16 0.03
C THR A 94 1.24 -4.42 0.88
N LYS A 95 1.83 -5.53 0.43
CA LYS A 95 1.87 -6.77 1.20
C LYS A 95 2.94 -6.69 2.29
N LEU A 96 2.59 -7.06 3.50
CA LEU A 96 3.53 -7.14 4.62
C LEU A 96 3.55 -8.57 5.17
N ILE A 97 4.75 -9.12 5.33
CA ILE A 97 4.93 -10.43 5.98
C ILE A 97 4.45 -10.31 7.43
N GLY A 98 3.58 -11.21 7.86
CA GLY A 98 2.98 -11.19 9.19
C GLY A 98 1.70 -10.35 9.30
N ALA A 99 1.26 -9.69 8.22
CA ALA A 99 -0.06 -9.07 8.20
C ALA A 99 -1.17 -10.14 8.39
N ALA A 100 -2.21 -9.78 9.15
CA ALA A 100 -3.33 -10.67 9.42
C ALA A 100 -4.19 -10.91 8.17
N ASP A 101 -4.32 -9.89 7.32
CA ASP A 101 -5.11 -9.99 6.08
C ASP A 101 -4.71 -8.91 5.06
N HIS A 102 -4.98 -9.18 3.77
CA HIS A 102 -4.69 -8.27 2.67
C HIS A 102 -5.87 -8.28 1.69
N LEU A 103 -6.36 -7.08 1.34
CA LEU A 103 -7.51 -6.90 0.45
C LEU A 103 -7.14 -5.97 -0.71
N VAL A 104 -7.58 -6.34 -1.92
CA VAL A 104 -7.43 -5.51 -3.12
C VAL A 104 -8.79 -5.00 -3.56
N LEU A 105 -8.93 -3.68 -3.72
CA LEU A 105 -10.17 -3.04 -4.16
C LEU A 105 -9.98 -2.30 -5.49
N PRO A 106 -11.03 -2.21 -6.34
CA PRO A 106 -10.95 -1.57 -7.65
C PRO A 106 -11.01 -0.03 -7.53
N ALA A 107 -10.03 0.55 -6.85
CA ALA A 107 -9.89 1.98 -6.63
C ALA A 107 -8.49 2.47 -7.00
N SER A 108 -8.36 3.76 -7.36
CA SER A 108 -7.07 4.43 -7.50
C SER A 108 -6.53 4.84 -6.13
N HIS A 109 -5.26 5.22 -6.07
CA HIS A 109 -4.61 5.64 -4.82
C HIS A 109 -5.40 6.72 -4.07
N THR A 110 -5.69 7.83 -4.74
CA THR A 110 -6.54 8.88 -4.16
C THR A 110 -7.98 8.41 -3.98
N GLY A 111 -8.48 7.58 -4.90
CA GLY A 111 -9.83 7.01 -4.86
C GLY A 111 -10.08 6.15 -3.63
N LEU A 112 -9.05 5.48 -3.07
CA LEU A 112 -9.17 4.70 -1.83
C LEU A 112 -9.71 5.54 -0.66
N LEU A 113 -9.43 6.85 -0.62
CA LEU A 113 -9.90 7.75 0.44
C LEU A 113 -11.41 8.04 0.37
N TRP A 114 -12.01 7.90 -0.81
CA TRP A 114 -13.40 8.28 -1.07
C TRP A 114 -14.28 7.08 -1.46
N TYR A 115 -13.70 5.89 -1.60
CA TYR A 115 -14.42 4.69 -2.01
C TYR A 115 -15.12 4.06 -0.79
N PRO A 116 -16.48 4.10 -0.71
CA PRO A 116 -17.21 3.65 0.47
C PRO A 116 -16.86 2.23 0.93
N PRO A 117 -16.61 1.24 0.04
CA PRO A 117 -16.21 -0.09 0.47
C PRO A 117 -14.94 -0.12 1.32
N VAL A 118 -14.01 0.85 1.16
CA VAL A 118 -12.80 0.93 2.00
C VAL A 118 -13.19 1.16 3.46
N ALA A 119 -14.05 2.15 3.73
CA ALA A 119 -14.50 2.46 5.09
C ALA A 119 -15.24 1.26 5.73
N GLN A 120 -16.06 0.56 4.96
CA GLN A 120 -16.76 -0.64 5.42
C GLN A 120 -15.79 -1.76 5.79
N GLN A 121 -14.78 -2.00 4.96
CA GLN A 121 -13.75 -3.00 5.20
C GLN A 121 -12.86 -2.65 6.39
N VAL A 122 -12.51 -1.37 6.57
CA VAL A 122 -11.78 -0.89 7.74
C VAL A 122 -12.58 -1.14 9.03
N ASP A 123 -13.84 -0.72 9.07
CA ASP A 123 -14.69 -0.95 10.24
C ASP A 123 -14.82 -2.45 10.54
N TYR A 124 -15.04 -3.27 9.53
CA TYR A 124 -15.15 -4.72 9.69
C TYR A 124 -13.85 -5.33 10.21
N PHE A 125 -12.70 -4.95 9.65
CA PHE A 125 -11.40 -5.45 10.12
C PHE A 125 -11.13 -5.05 11.57
N LEU A 126 -11.39 -3.80 11.94
CA LEU A 126 -11.18 -3.33 13.30
C LEU A 126 -12.05 -4.10 14.32
N ARG A 127 -13.22 -4.58 13.91
CA ARG A 127 -14.12 -5.39 14.75
C ARG A 127 -13.76 -6.87 14.75
N GLN A 128 -13.38 -7.43 13.60
CA GLN A 128 -13.27 -8.88 13.41
C GLN A 128 -11.83 -9.39 13.23
N GLY A 129 -10.87 -8.52 12.93
CA GLY A 129 -9.47 -8.89 12.67
C GLY A 129 -9.22 -9.48 11.28
N LYS A 130 -10.18 -9.40 10.38
CA LYS A 130 -10.10 -9.86 8.98
C LYS A 130 -10.99 -9.01 8.09
N PHE A 131 -10.74 -9.00 6.78
CA PHE A 131 -11.61 -8.40 5.79
C PHE A 131 -12.75 -9.34 5.36
N LEU A 132 -13.78 -8.77 4.74
CA LEU A 132 -14.79 -9.53 4.00
C LEU A 132 -14.25 -9.78 2.60
N HIS A 133 -13.90 -11.02 2.31
CA HIS A 133 -13.58 -11.49 0.97
C HIS A 133 -14.85 -12.01 0.31
N SER A 134 -15.13 -11.55 -0.91
CA SER A 134 -16.23 -12.04 -1.76
C SER A 134 -15.81 -13.30 -2.52
#